data_abfb9ced487486bc80a1963ee8b88acb
#
_entry.id   abfb9ced487486bc80a1963ee8b88acb
#
_cell.length_a   1.000
_cell.length_b   1.000
_cell.length_c   1.000
_cell.angle_alpha   90.00
_cell.angle_beta   90.00
_cell.angle_gamma   90.00
#
_symmetry.space_group_name_H-M   'P 1'
#
loop_
_entity.id
_entity.type
_entity.pdbx_description
1 polymer ?
#
loop_
_entity_poly.entity_id
_entity_poly.type
_entity_poly.pdbx_seq_one_letter_code
_entity_poly.pdbx_strand_id
1 'polypeptide(L)'
;MLSRVAERIYWLARYLERAENTARLVSTYHFLLMDLPRGAQLGWKALPVITGGQKLFAEHYQRQDERNTVKFLLADAFNPGSLANSVAWARENCRTSREELPGAAWEQINEFHLFVVDQVMEALSRRGRFVFLTGVIRRCQQLTGLLHGVMSRGHAYEFIDLGR
;
A
#
# COMPACT_ATOMS: atom_id res chain seq x y z
N MET A 1 9.76 3.42 25.96
CA MET A 1 9.99 2.96 24.58
C MET A 1 11.21 3.66 23.99
N LEU A 2 12.10 2.93 23.34
CA LEU A 2 13.31 3.50 22.69
C LEU A 2 12.92 4.27 21.42
N SER A 3 13.62 5.37 21.12
CA SER A 3 13.33 6.22 19.94
C SER A 3 13.26 5.43 18.62
N ARG A 4 14.11 4.42 18.44
CA ARG A 4 14.09 3.56 17.24
C ARG A 4 12.81 2.71 17.12
N VAL A 5 12.25 2.28 18.25
CA VAL A 5 11.01 1.50 18.25
C VAL A 5 9.84 2.41 17.92
N ALA A 6 9.81 3.61 18.48
CA ALA A 6 8.81 4.64 18.13
C ALA A 6 8.81 4.95 16.63
N GLU A 7 9.99 5.18 16.06
CA GLU A 7 10.17 5.42 14.62
C GLU A 7 9.63 4.25 13.79
N ARG A 8 9.96 3.01 14.14
CA ARG A 8 9.48 1.82 13.42
C ARG A 8 7.96 1.66 13.47
N ILE A 9 7.36 1.91 14.63
CA ILE A 9 5.91 1.84 14.82
C ILE A 9 5.21 2.93 13.99
N TYR A 10 5.73 4.16 14.01
CA TYR A 10 5.25 5.24 13.15
C TYR A 10 5.31 4.83 11.66
N TRP A 11 6.47 4.34 11.20
CA TRP A 11 6.62 3.93 9.80
C TRP A 11 5.81 2.69 9.44
N LEU A 12 5.56 1.77 10.36
CA LEU A 12 4.61 0.66 10.15
C LEU A 12 3.25 1.20 9.74
N ALA A 13 2.70 2.13 10.51
CA ALA A 13 1.41 2.73 10.23
C ALA A 13 1.42 3.54 8.91
N ARG A 14 2.46 4.35 8.69
CA ARG A 14 2.64 5.12 7.44
C ARG A 14 2.68 4.23 6.20
N TYR A 15 3.35 3.09 6.26
CA TYR A 15 3.43 2.17 5.13
C TYR A 15 2.11 1.42 4.89
N LEU A 16 1.37 1.06 5.94
CA LEU A 16 0.03 0.48 5.80
C LEU A 16 -0.94 1.49 5.18
N GLU A 17 -0.91 2.73 5.65
CA GLU A 17 -1.72 3.82 5.10
C GLU A 17 -1.38 4.08 3.62
N ARG A 18 -0.09 4.10 3.27
CA ARG A 18 0.34 4.26 1.87
C ARG A 18 -0.15 3.10 1.00
N ALA A 19 -0.05 1.86 1.47
CA ALA A 19 -0.52 0.70 0.73
C ALA A 19 -2.04 0.77 0.48
N GLU A 20 -2.82 1.13 1.50
CA GLU A 20 -4.27 1.31 1.38
C GLU A 20 -4.62 2.44 0.41
N ASN A 21 -3.99 3.61 0.56
CA ASN A 21 -4.25 4.76 -0.30
C ASN A 21 -3.86 4.50 -1.76
N THR A 22 -2.75 3.80 -2.00
CA THR A 22 -2.36 3.38 -3.36
C THR A 22 -3.40 2.43 -3.95
N ALA A 23 -3.88 1.45 -3.17
CA ALA A 23 -4.92 0.54 -3.64
C ALA A 23 -6.23 1.27 -3.95
N ARG A 24 -6.67 2.18 -3.08
CA ARG A 24 -7.86 3.01 -3.29
C ARG A 24 -7.72 3.92 -4.51
N LEU A 25 -6.57 4.57 -4.66
CA LEU A 25 -6.29 5.46 -5.79
C LEU A 25 -6.39 4.71 -7.12
N VAL A 26 -5.73 3.56 -7.25
CA VAL A 26 -5.76 2.75 -8.48
C VAL A 26 -7.17 2.22 -8.75
N SER A 27 -7.89 1.77 -7.72
CA SER A 27 -9.27 1.28 -7.85
C SER A 27 -10.22 2.39 -8.31
N THR A 28 -10.21 3.55 -7.63
CA THR A 28 -11.06 4.69 -7.97
C THR A 28 -10.77 5.21 -9.37
N TYR A 29 -9.49 5.30 -9.73
CA TYR A 29 -9.09 5.78 -11.04
C TYR A 29 -9.50 4.84 -12.16
N HIS A 30 -9.46 3.54 -11.91
CA HIS A 30 -9.95 2.54 -12.86
C HIS A 30 -11.45 2.75 -13.18
N PHE A 31 -12.29 2.92 -12.15
CA PHE A 31 -13.71 3.20 -12.33
C PHE A 31 -13.96 4.57 -12.99
N LEU A 32 -13.22 5.60 -12.57
CA LEU A 32 -13.32 6.92 -13.20
C LEU A 32 -13.09 6.87 -14.71
N LEU A 33 -12.07 6.12 -15.16
CA LEU A 33 -11.78 5.99 -16.59
C LEU A 33 -12.85 5.20 -17.35
N MET A 34 -13.59 4.30 -16.68
CA MET A 34 -14.71 3.59 -17.29
C MET A 34 -15.95 4.47 -17.48
N ASP A 35 -16.16 5.44 -16.59
CA ASP A 35 -17.32 6.32 -16.57
C ASP A 35 -17.14 7.57 -17.44
N LEU A 36 -15.93 7.84 -17.92
CA LEU A 36 -15.66 9.02 -18.73
C LEU A 36 -16.29 8.94 -20.12
N PRO A 37 -16.85 10.05 -20.63
CA PRO A 37 -17.37 10.13 -22.00
C PRO A 37 -16.28 9.80 -23.03
N ARG A 38 -16.68 9.21 -24.16
CA ARG A 38 -15.79 8.97 -25.30
C ARG A 38 -15.18 10.30 -25.77
N GLY A 39 -13.84 10.40 -25.74
CA GLY A 39 -13.09 11.61 -26.11
C GLY A 39 -12.50 12.40 -24.95
N ALA A 40 -12.79 12.04 -23.71
CA ALA A 40 -12.08 12.61 -22.55
C ALA A 40 -10.59 12.22 -22.57
N GLN A 41 -9.71 13.23 -22.44
CA GLN A 41 -8.25 13.03 -22.53
C GLN A 41 -7.61 12.59 -21.21
N LEU A 42 -8.40 12.11 -20.26
CA LEU A 42 -7.86 11.59 -19.02
C LEU A 42 -7.34 10.16 -19.24
N GLY A 43 -6.07 9.94 -18.97
CA GLY A 43 -5.41 8.64 -19.14
C GLY A 43 -4.56 8.28 -17.93
N TRP A 44 -4.06 7.09 -17.88
CA TRP A 44 -3.23 6.56 -16.80
C TRP A 44 -1.97 7.40 -16.46
N LYS A 45 -1.63 8.37 -17.33
CA LYS A 45 -0.49 9.29 -17.17
C LYS A 45 -0.54 10.14 -15.90
N ALA A 46 -1.74 10.42 -15.38
CA ALA A 46 -1.89 11.27 -14.20
C ALA A 46 -1.39 10.60 -12.91
N LEU A 47 -1.48 9.28 -12.78
CA LEU A 47 -1.17 8.59 -11.53
C LEU A 47 0.30 8.69 -11.11
N PRO A 48 1.32 8.49 -11.97
CA PRO A 48 2.71 8.74 -11.60
C PRO A 48 2.97 10.18 -11.14
N VAL A 49 2.25 11.16 -11.69
CA VAL A 49 2.34 12.57 -11.28
C VAL A 49 1.75 12.77 -9.88
N ILE A 50 0.52 12.28 -9.65
CA ILE A 50 -0.20 12.40 -8.37
C ILE A 50 0.61 11.74 -7.23
N THR A 51 1.27 10.62 -7.51
CA THR A 51 2.08 9.89 -6.52
C THR A 51 3.51 10.41 -6.39
N GLY A 52 3.88 11.46 -7.12
CA GLY A 52 5.23 12.02 -7.10
C GLY A 52 6.31 11.16 -7.75
N GLY A 53 5.91 10.11 -8.47
CA GLY A 53 6.82 9.14 -9.10
C GLY A 53 7.11 9.40 -10.59
N GLN A 54 6.69 10.54 -11.15
CA GLN A 54 6.77 10.81 -12.59
C GLN A 54 8.17 10.65 -13.17
N LYS A 55 9.18 11.21 -12.49
CA LYS A 55 10.59 11.13 -12.94
C LYS A 55 11.07 9.68 -12.97
N LEU A 56 10.89 8.97 -11.87
CA LEU A 56 11.27 7.57 -11.74
C LEU A 56 10.53 6.67 -12.75
N PHE A 57 9.24 6.94 -12.97
CA PHE A 57 8.48 6.25 -14.00
C PHE A 57 9.10 6.44 -15.40
N ALA A 58 9.42 7.69 -15.77
CA ALA A 58 9.99 8.02 -17.07
C ALA A 58 11.41 7.40 -17.29
N GLU A 59 12.18 7.20 -16.22
CA GLU A 59 13.48 6.54 -16.27
C GLU A 59 13.38 5.05 -16.62
N HIS A 60 12.26 4.38 -16.27
CA HIS A 60 12.10 2.93 -16.42
C HIS A 60 11.09 2.53 -17.51
N TYR A 61 10.18 3.42 -17.88
CA TYR A 61 9.11 3.12 -18.83
C TYR A 61 9.06 4.13 -19.99
N GLN A 62 9.13 3.63 -21.20
CA GLN A 62 8.97 4.44 -22.41
C GLN A 62 7.49 4.78 -22.71
N ARG A 63 6.56 3.93 -22.26
CA ARG A 63 5.12 4.07 -22.49
C ARG A 63 4.38 4.26 -21.18
N GLN A 64 3.56 5.30 -21.13
CA GLN A 64 2.67 5.59 -19.99
C GLN A 64 1.28 5.00 -20.28
N ASP A 65 1.20 3.68 -20.37
CA ASP A 65 -0.05 2.97 -20.54
C ASP A 65 -0.59 2.40 -19.22
N GLU A 66 -1.78 1.82 -19.28
CA GLU A 66 -2.46 1.22 -18.12
C GLU A 66 -1.57 0.17 -17.42
N ARG A 67 -1.03 -0.77 -18.19
CA ARG A 67 -0.26 -1.89 -17.64
C ARG A 67 1.01 -1.42 -16.93
N ASN A 68 1.78 -0.53 -17.55
CA ASN A 68 3.02 -0.01 -16.99
C ASN A 68 2.75 0.85 -15.75
N THR A 69 1.71 1.69 -15.79
CA THR A 69 1.33 2.52 -14.64
C THR A 69 0.87 1.67 -13.45
N VAL A 70 0.01 0.69 -13.67
CA VAL A 70 -0.44 -0.21 -12.62
C VAL A 70 0.73 -1.01 -12.04
N LYS A 71 1.59 -1.56 -12.90
CA LYS A 71 2.78 -2.29 -12.45
C LYS A 71 3.70 -1.42 -11.61
N PHE A 72 3.99 -0.19 -12.05
CA PHE A 72 4.81 0.78 -11.33
C PHE A 72 4.27 1.08 -9.92
N LEU A 73 2.97 1.30 -9.80
CA LEU A 73 2.36 1.67 -8.52
C LEU A 73 2.19 0.47 -7.57
N LEU A 74 1.96 -0.72 -8.10
CA LEU A 74 1.61 -1.88 -7.27
C LEU A 74 2.79 -2.82 -7.02
N ALA A 75 3.64 -3.08 -8.02
CA ALA A 75 4.55 -4.21 -8.02
C ALA A 75 6.04 -3.86 -8.10
N ASP A 76 6.42 -2.74 -8.72
CA ASP A 76 7.81 -2.50 -9.05
C ASP A 76 8.70 -2.25 -7.83
N ALA A 77 9.73 -3.09 -7.69
CA ALA A 77 10.68 -3.02 -6.59
C ALA A 77 11.54 -1.75 -6.60
N PHE A 78 11.81 -1.16 -7.78
CA PHE A 78 12.56 0.08 -7.89
C PHE A 78 11.74 1.33 -7.49
N ASN A 79 10.42 1.23 -7.44
CA ASN A 79 9.58 2.29 -6.91
C ASN A 79 9.41 2.14 -5.39
N PRO A 80 10.10 2.96 -4.58
CA PRO A 80 10.01 2.86 -3.12
C PRO A 80 8.60 3.15 -2.59
N GLY A 81 7.76 3.83 -3.39
CA GLY A 81 6.36 4.10 -3.08
C GLY A 81 5.38 3.03 -3.55
N SER A 82 5.84 1.93 -4.19
CA SER A 82 4.95 0.88 -4.63
C SER A 82 4.22 0.20 -3.47
N LEU A 83 3.04 -0.33 -3.76
CA LEU A 83 2.25 -1.06 -2.78
C LEU A 83 3.01 -2.25 -2.20
N ALA A 84 3.68 -3.03 -3.05
CA ALA A 84 4.47 -4.19 -2.62
C ALA A 84 5.61 -3.79 -1.67
N ASN A 85 6.36 -2.73 -1.99
CA ASN A 85 7.40 -2.22 -1.10
C ASN A 85 6.83 -1.68 0.21
N SER A 86 5.71 -0.97 0.16
CA SER A 86 5.05 -0.45 1.37
C SER A 86 4.65 -1.59 2.32
N VAL A 87 4.06 -2.66 1.81
CA VAL A 87 3.70 -3.83 2.64
C VAL A 87 4.93 -4.56 3.16
N ALA A 88 5.99 -4.69 2.35
CA ALA A 88 7.26 -5.30 2.77
C ALA A 88 7.91 -4.51 3.91
N TRP A 89 7.97 -3.18 3.81
CA TRP A 89 8.51 -2.31 4.86
C TRP A 89 7.64 -2.29 6.12
N ALA A 90 6.32 -2.30 5.98
CA ALA A 90 5.40 -2.44 7.11
C ALA A 90 5.65 -3.74 7.87
N ARG A 91 5.80 -4.86 7.15
CA ARG A 91 6.13 -6.16 7.73
C ARG A 91 7.47 -6.13 8.48
N GLU A 92 8.51 -5.54 7.90
CA GLU A 92 9.83 -5.47 8.54
C GLU A 92 9.81 -4.61 9.81
N ASN A 93 9.11 -3.48 9.78
CA ASN A 93 8.92 -2.65 10.96
C ASN A 93 8.12 -3.36 12.06
N CYS A 94 7.09 -4.12 11.70
CA CYS A 94 6.36 -4.97 12.66
C CYS A 94 7.28 -6.04 13.25
N ARG A 95 8.06 -6.74 12.41
CA ARG A 95 8.99 -7.80 12.83
C ARG A 95 9.98 -7.30 13.88
N THR A 96 10.51 -6.10 13.70
CA THR A 96 11.54 -5.49 14.57
C THR A 96 10.96 -4.74 15.77
N SER A 97 9.64 -4.70 15.94
CA SER A 97 8.92 -4.01 17.02
C SER A 97 7.89 -4.92 17.71
N ARG A 98 8.04 -6.23 17.62
CA ARG A 98 7.07 -7.23 18.14
C ARG A 98 6.77 -7.10 19.62
N GLU A 99 7.72 -6.66 20.42
CA GLU A 99 7.58 -6.52 21.88
C GLU A 99 6.56 -5.45 22.27
N GLU A 100 6.31 -4.47 21.37
CA GLU A 100 5.38 -3.35 21.59
C GLU A 100 4.04 -3.53 20.88
N LEU A 101 3.89 -4.61 20.10
CA LEU A 101 2.71 -4.85 19.27
C LEU A 101 2.00 -6.15 19.66
N PRO A 102 0.67 -6.24 19.48
CA PRO A 102 -0.05 -7.48 19.69
C PRO A 102 0.53 -8.62 18.82
N GLY A 103 0.66 -9.82 19.36
CA GLY A 103 1.17 -10.98 18.62
C GLY A 103 0.41 -11.25 17.30
N ALA A 104 -0.91 -11.08 17.32
CA ALA A 104 -1.76 -11.22 16.14
C ALA A 104 -1.44 -10.19 15.02
N ALA A 105 -0.85 -9.03 15.35
CA ALA A 105 -0.43 -8.06 14.34
C ALA A 105 0.68 -8.62 13.44
N TRP A 106 1.63 -9.36 14.03
CA TRP A 106 2.66 -10.02 13.25
C TRP A 106 2.09 -11.08 12.29
N GLU A 107 1.18 -11.89 12.77
CA GLU A 107 0.56 -12.94 11.95
C GLU A 107 -0.19 -12.34 10.77
N GLN A 108 -1.01 -11.33 11.02
CA GLN A 108 -1.79 -10.66 9.97
C GLN A 108 -0.92 -9.90 8.96
N ILE A 109 0.11 -9.17 9.40
CA ILE A 109 0.98 -8.45 8.46
C ILE A 109 1.82 -9.41 7.62
N ASN A 110 2.24 -10.54 8.19
CA ASN A 110 2.98 -11.56 7.47
C ASN A 110 2.09 -12.24 6.41
N GLU A 111 0.86 -12.61 6.77
CA GLU A 111 -0.14 -13.12 5.82
C GLU A 111 -0.43 -12.12 4.70
N PHE A 112 -0.57 -10.84 5.05
CA PHE A 112 -0.78 -9.77 4.09
C PHE A 112 0.39 -9.64 3.11
N HIS A 113 1.61 -9.69 3.62
CA HIS A 113 2.80 -9.67 2.77
C HIS A 113 2.84 -10.85 1.79
N LEU A 114 2.57 -12.07 2.27
CA LEU A 114 2.52 -13.27 1.42
C LEU A 114 1.43 -13.15 0.34
N PHE A 115 0.25 -12.64 0.72
CA PHE A 115 -0.82 -12.35 -0.24
C PHE A 115 -0.37 -11.40 -1.35
N VAL A 116 0.34 -10.31 -0.99
CA VAL A 116 0.84 -9.34 -1.98
C VAL A 116 1.88 -9.99 -2.89
N VAL A 117 2.85 -10.72 -2.34
CA VAL A 117 3.89 -11.41 -3.13
C VAL A 117 3.28 -12.39 -4.13
N ASP A 118 2.27 -13.13 -3.72
CA ASP A 118 1.62 -14.15 -4.56
C ASP A 118 0.70 -13.55 -5.63
N GLN A 119 -0.03 -12.48 -5.30
CA GLN A 119 -1.16 -12.02 -6.09
C GLN A 119 -0.94 -10.69 -6.83
N VAL A 120 0.12 -9.93 -6.53
CA VAL A 120 0.28 -8.57 -7.09
C VAL A 120 0.33 -8.55 -8.62
N MET A 121 0.86 -9.58 -9.25
CA MET A 121 0.94 -9.66 -10.72
C MET A 121 -0.40 -9.92 -11.38
N GLU A 122 -1.37 -10.52 -10.67
CA GLU A 122 -2.74 -10.68 -11.16
C GLU A 122 -3.44 -9.33 -11.36
N ALA A 123 -3.02 -8.29 -10.61
CA ALA A 123 -3.54 -6.94 -10.73
C ALA A 123 -3.23 -6.26 -12.09
N LEU A 124 -2.35 -6.82 -12.90
CA LEU A 124 -2.09 -6.32 -14.26
C LEU A 124 -3.27 -6.59 -15.20
N SER A 125 -4.07 -7.60 -14.94
CA SER A 125 -5.37 -7.81 -15.61
C SER A 125 -6.45 -6.99 -14.91
N ARG A 126 -7.45 -6.51 -15.65
CA ARG A 126 -8.56 -5.72 -15.06
C ARG A 126 -9.37 -6.51 -14.03
N ARG A 127 -9.66 -7.78 -14.32
CA ARG A 127 -10.40 -8.67 -13.42
C ARG A 127 -9.61 -8.97 -12.15
N GLY A 128 -8.35 -9.37 -12.29
CA GLY A 128 -7.48 -9.68 -11.16
C GLY A 128 -7.21 -8.45 -10.30
N ARG A 129 -7.09 -7.27 -10.92
CA ARG A 129 -6.91 -5.98 -10.23
C ARG A 129 -8.00 -5.71 -9.21
N PHE A 130 -9.25 -5.84 -9.58
CA PHE A 130 -10.38 -5.61 -8.68
C PHE A 130 -10.30 -6.53 -7.45
N VAL A 131 -10.08 -7.81 -7.67
CA VAL A 131 -9.98 -8.82 -6.59
C VAL A 131 -8.78 -8.52 -5.69
N PHE A 132 -7.61 -8.26 -6.29
CA PHE A 132 -6.38 -7.94 -5.55
C PHE A 132 -6.54 -6.68 -4.70
N LEU A 133 -6.98 -5.56 -5.28
CA LEU A 133 -7.10 -4.29 -4.57
C LEU A 133 -8.13 -4.35 -3.44
N THR A 134 -9.26 -5.03 -3.66
CA THR A 134 -10.25 -5.28 -2.60
C THR A 134 -9.64 -6.10 -1.46
N GLY A 135 -8.84 -7.11 -1.80
CA GLY A 135 -8.10 -7.91 -0.83
C GLY A 135 -7.08 -7.11 -0.01
N VAL A 136 -6.36 -6.18 -0.66
CA VAL A 136 -5.43 -5.27 0.01
C VAL A 136 -6.15 -4.35 0.99
N ILE A 137 -7.18 -3.64 0.52
CA ILE A 137 -7.94 -2.68 1.35
C ILE A 137 -8.53 -3.38 2.58
N ARG A 138 -9.12 -4.56 2.40
CA ARG A 138 -9.67 -5.34 3.51
C ARG A 138 -8.60 -5.69 4.56
N ARG A 139 -7.41 -6.12 4.13
CA ARG A 139 -6.32 -6.47 5.05
C ARG A 139 -5.76 -5.26 5.79
N CYS A 140 -5.65 -4.11 5.12
CA CYS A 140 -5.28 -2.85 5.79
C CYS A 140 -6.30 -2.49 6.87
N GLN A 141 -7.59 -2.57 6.58
CA GLN A 141 -8.66 -2.29 7.53
C GLN A 141 -8.68 -3.28 8.71
N GLN A 142 -8.44 -4.57 8.46
CA GLN A 142 -8.33 -5.59 9.49
C GLN A 142 -7.16 -5.32 10.44
N LEU A 143 -5.98 -5.00 9.90
CA LEU A 143 -4.80 -4.64 10.70
C LEU A 143 -5.04 -3.37 11.51
N THR A 144 -5.60 -2.34 10.89
CA THR A 144 -5.96 -1.10 11.58
C THR A 144 -6.94 -1.38 12.72
N GLY A 145 -8.01 -2.13 12.47
CA GLY A 145 -9.00 -2.51 13.48
C GLY A 145 -8.40 -3.34 14.62
N LEU A 146 -7.49 -4.26 14.31
CA LEU A 146 -6.77 -5.03 15.32
C LEU A 146 -5.91 -4.13 16.22
N LEU A 147 -5.08 -3.26 15.62
CA LEU A 147 -4.19 -2.38 16.36
C LEU A 147 -4.99 -1.44 17.27
N HIS A 148 -6.06 -0.82 16.76
CA HIS A 148 -6.91 0.07 17.55
C HIS A 148 -7.78 -0.65 18.61
N GLY A 149 -8.18 -1.88 18.33
CA GLY A 149 -9.07 -2.64 19.22
C GLY A 149 -8.36 -3.36 20.37
N VAL A 150 -7.09 -3.72 20.18
CA VAL A 150 -6.35 -4.57 21.12
C VAL A 150 -5.26 -3.82 21.88
N MET A 151 -4.68 -2.76 21.28
CA MET A 151 -3.64 -1.98 21.94
C MET A 151 -4.23 -1.09 23.03
N SER A 152 -3.62 -1.10 24.20
CA SER A 152 -3.89 -0.10 25.23
C SER A 152 -3.42 1.28 24.76
N ARG A 153 -4.14 2.33 25.16
CA ARG A 153 -3.73 3.72 24.88
C ARG A 153 -2.43 4.02 25.62
N GLY A 154 -1.35 4.08 24.88
CA GLY A 154 0.01 4.35 25.35
C GLY A 154 0.87 4.82 24.19
N HIS A 155 2.17 5.03 24.43
CA HIS A 155 3.07 5.60 23.43
C HIS A 155 3.06 4.86 22.08
N ALA A 156 3.03 3.53 22.07
CA ALA A 156 2.98 2.77 20.83
C ALA A 156 1.71 3.06 20.02
N TYR A 157 0.55 3.14 20.70
CA TYR A 157 -0.73 3.49 20.09
C TYR A 157 -0.69 4.90 19.48
N GLU A 158 -0.14 5.88 20.20
CA GLU A 158 -0.01 7.27 19.74
C GLU A 158 0.87 7.37 18.48
N PHE A 159 1.95 6.60 18.40
CA PHE A 159 2.80 6.57 17.20
C PHE A 159 2.13 5.91 16.00
N ILE A 160 1.24 4.94 16.22
CA ILE A 160 0.40 4.39 15.15
C ILE A 160 -0.57 5.45 14.63
N ASP A 161 -1.24 6.18 15.51
CA ASP A 161 -2.15 7.25 15.13
C ASP A 161 -1.45 8.37 14.36
N LEU A 162 -0.26 8.77 14.79
CA LEU A 162 0.55 9.78 14.09
C LEU A 162 1.03 9.32 12.71
N GLY A 163 1.22 8.04 12.52
CA GLY A 163 1.67 7.45 11.26
C GLY A 163 0.55 7.34 10.20
N ARG A 164 -0.68 7.48 10.59
CA ARG A 164 -1.87 7.45 9.72
C ARG A 164 -2.20 8.83 9.22
#